data_d66e89b0791a9ead8e706e7e10d9c7bf
#
_entry.id   d66e89b0791a9ead8e706e7e10d9c7bf
#
_cell.length_a   1.000
_cell.length_b   1.000
_cell.length_c   1.000
_cell.angle_alpha   90.00
_cell.angle_beta   90.00
_cell.angle_gamma   90.00
#
_symmetry.space_group_name_H-M   'P 1'
#
loop_
_entity.id
_entity.type
_entity.pdbx_description
1 polymer ?
#
loop_
_entity_poly.entity_id
_entity_poly.type
_entity_poly.pdbx_seq_one_letter_code
_entity_poly.pdbx_strand_id
1 'polypeptide(L)'
;MRNNKPNKKKPTFFKRHKLLKTSLLLLAALIIILIVLNIVGKLQQDAFQNGLNSFYDTAGLNSTGPQGEIIRSEPVTVSLQNGTGRRVLYRTQRADGSNTFTSGMIYVPSAPSSAPRPVMAWAHGTLGMGDSCAPSRRKDPIVGTGMSWVDAMLARGWVVAATDYAGLGTPGVEAYLVGQSEAHDVLNSVRAAKNLPGTNAGNSYAIWGHSQGGHSALFSASLAPSYMPEYQLVGTAASAPAAQLESLLTQQFDTAVSWLIGPEVVVSWPDNFAGLNPDQVLSTPGAKNYQATAEACINDVALAGIIRAKIGQKFFTQSLMTLPEWKSVIAKETAPVLSPAQPLFVAESLTDQVVLPNTTAQYIQRACQGGSNLTSLWLNNVGHIALQGVVAPSVTNWLGDRFAGRVTAPTCNQPLPITPATN
;
A
#
# COMPACT_ATOMS: atom_id res chain seq x y z
N MET A 1 -25.35 -37.04 62.38
CA MET A 1 -24.58 -35.79 61.98
C MET A 1 -25.36 -35.04 60.93
N ARG A 2 -26.04 -33.94 61.29
CA ARG A 2 -26.79 -33.10 60.32
C ARG A 2 -25.87 -32.04 59.71
N ASN A 3 -25.66 -32.12 58.43
CA ASN A 3 -24.88 -31.11 57.65
C ASN A 3 -25.75 -29.85 57.42
N ASN A 4 -25.48 -28.78 58.13
CA ASN A 4 -26.02 -27.46 57.89
C ASN A 4 -25.25 -26.78 56.74
N LYS A 5 -25.81 -26.73 55.53
CA LYS A 5 -25.33 -25.87 54.45
C LYS A 5 -25.75 -24.42 54.72
N PRO A 6 -24.85 -23.42 54.61
CA PRO A 6 -25.22 -22.02 54.83
C PRO A 6 -26.17 -21.52 53.74
N ASN A 7 -27.30 -21.00 54.16
CA ASN A 7 -28.33 -20.41 53.28
C ASN A 7 -27.85 -19.08 52.70
N LYS A 8 -27.39 -19.06 51.44
CA LYS A 8 -27.01 -17.83 50.74
C LYS A 8 -28.26 -16.98 50.46
N LYS A 9 -28.49 -15.92 51.30
CA LYS A 9 -29.57 -14.97 51.09
C LYS A 9 -29.48 -14.33 49.72
N LYS A 10 -30.51 -14.53 48.85
CA LYS A 10 -30.63 -13.85 47.54
C LYS A 10 -30.73 -12.34 47.81
N PRO A 11 -30.02 -11.49 47.02
CA PRO A 11 -30.09 -10.03 47.19
C PRO A 11 -31.51 -9.54 46.97
N THR A 12 -32.02 -8.64 47.83
CA THR A 12 -33.34 -8.07 47.76
C THR A 12 -33.52 -7.23 46.46
N PHE A 13 -34.73 -7.18 45.91
CA PHE A 13 -35.10 -6.48 44.69
C PHE A 13 -34.54 -5.01 44.64
N PHE A 14 -34.59 -4.28 45.75
CA PHE A 14 -34.04 -2.91 45.90
C PHE A 14 -32.50 -2.85 45.70
N LYS A 15 -31.74 -3.83 46.20
CA LYS A 15 -30.30 -3.88 45.97
C LYS A 15 -29.91 -4.16 44.54
N ARG A 16 -30.69 -4.98 43.81
CA ARG A 16 -30.49 -5.25 42.37
C ARG A 16 -30.73 -4.00 41.53
N HIS A 17 -31.80 -3.20 41.81
CA HIS A 17 -32.06 -1.96 41.10
C HIS A 17 -31.01 -0.87 41.34
N LYS A 18 -30.46 -0.75 42.56
CA LYS A 18 -29.34 0.17 42.83
C LYS A 18 -28.10 -0.24 42.10
N LEU A 19 -27.73 -1.53 42.14
CA LEU A 19 -26.55 -2.06 41.40
C LEU A 19 -26.69 -1.84 39.89
N LEU A 20 -27.89 -2.09 39.31
CA LEU A 20 -28.13 -1.86 37.89
C LEU A 20 -28.01 -0.38 37.50
N LYS A 21 -28.56 0.55 38.29
CA LYS A 21 -28.41 1.98 38.08
C LYS A 21 -26.96 2.44 38.16
N THR A 22 -26.20 1.95 39.14
CA THR A 22 -24.77 2.27 39.29
C THR A 22 -23.96 1.72 38.11
N SER A 23 -24.25 0.49 37.66
CA SER A 23 -23.57 -0.09 36.48
C SER A 23 -23.88 0.68 35.21
N LEU A 24 -25.11 1.14 35.01
CA LEU A 24 -25.51 1.97 33.85
C LEU A 24 -24.82 3.35 33.88
N LEU A 25 -24.70 3.98 35.05
CA LEU A 25 -23.98 5.24 35.20
C LEU A 25 -22.49 5.08 34.92
N LEU A 26 -21.86 4.01 35.41
CA LEU A 26 -20.45 3.71 35.15
C LEU A 26 -20.22 3.42 33.65
N LEU A 27 -21.13 2.69 33.01
CA LEU A 27 -21.05 2.44 31.55
C LEU A 27 -21.21 3.75 30.77
N ALA A 28 -22.17 4.60 31.14
CA ALA A 28 -22.35 5.91 30.50
C ALA A 28 -21.11 6.81 30.69
N ALA A 29 -20.55 6.84 31.90
CA ALA A 29 -19.32 7.59 32.17
C ALA A 29 -18.14 7.05 31.33
N LEU A 30 -17.98 5.73 31.22
CA LEU A 30 -16.97 5.12 30.39
C LEU A 30 -17.13 5.49 28.90
N ILE A 31 -18.38 5.46 28.38
CA ILE A 31 -18.67 5.85 27.01
C ILE A 31 -18.32 7.34 26.80
N ILE A 32 -18.69 8.22 27.73
CA ILE A 32 -18.35 9.64 27.64
C ILE A 32 -16.82 9.83 27.63
N ILE A 33 -16.10 9.15 28.52
CA ILE A 33 -14.62 9.20 28.54
C ILE A 33 -14.04 8.75 27.21
N LEU A 34 -14.51 7.65 26.63
CA LEU A 34 -14.05 7.15 25.35
C LEU A 34 -14.36 8.15 24.20
N ILE A 35 -15.53 8.79 24.22
CA ILE A 35 -15.89 9.84 23.27
C ILE A 35 -14.94 11.05 23.41
N VAL A 36 -14.70 11.52 24.63
CA VAL A 36 -13.79 12.65 24.88
C VAL A 36 -12.37 12.32 24.43
N LEU A 37 -11.87 11.13 24.77
CA LEU A 37 -10.53 10.69 24.35
C LEU A 37 -10.44 10.62 22.81
N ASN A 38 -11.47 10.14 22.14
CA ASN A 38 -11.54 10.11 20.67
C ASN A 38 -11.52 11.53 20.08
N ILE A 39 -12.33 12.45 20.63
CA ILE A 39 -12.35 13.85 20.18
C ILE A 39 -10.97 14.50 20.37
N VAL A 40 -10.38 14.36 21.55
CA VAL A 40 -9.05 14.92 21.85
C VAL A 40 -7.99 14.33 20.92
N GLY A 41 -8.02 13.00 20.71
CA GLY A 41 -7.12 12.32 19.76
C GLY A 41 -7.26 12.87 18.34
N LYS A 42 -8.51 13.07 17.88
CA LYS A 42 -8.78 13.65 16.56
C LYS A 42 -8.26 15.09 16.46
N LEU A 43 -8.53 15.94 17.44
CA LEU A 43 -8.03 17.33 17.44
C LEU A 43 -6.50 17.40 17.44
N GLN A 44 -5.82 16.49 18.16
CA GLN A 44 -4.35 16.40 18.14
C GLN A 44 -3.83 15.95 16.78
N GLN A 45 -4.51 14.98 16.15
CA GLN A 45 -4.16 14.50 14.82
C GLN A 45 -4.38 15.62 13.77
N ASP A 46 -5.50 16.32 13.82
CA ASP A 46 -5.80 17.42 12.90
C ASP A 46 -4.78 18.56 13.06
N ALA A 47 -4.42 18.92 14.30
CA ALA A 47 -3.40 19.93 14.56
C ALA A 47 -2.02 19.50 14.04
N PHE A 48 -1.66 18.22 14.19
CA PHE A 48 -0.43 17.66 13.62
C PHE A 48 -0.44 17.72 12.09
N GLN A 49 -1.53 17.28 11.43
CA GLN A 49 -1.67 17.33 9.96
C GLN A 49 -1.60 18.78 9.44
N ASN A 50 -2.29 19.71 10.11
CA ASN A 50 -2.26 21.13 9.73
C ASN A 50 -0.85 21.71 9.83
N GLY A 51 -0.05 21.29 10.83
CA GLY A 51 1.35 21.67 10.97
C GLY A 51 2.24 21.23 9.80
N LEU A 52 1.83 20.19 9.07
CA LEU A 52 2.56 19.68 7.92
C LEU A 52 2.17 20.35 6.58
N ASN A 53 1.05 21.07 6.52
CA ASN A 53 0.50 21.58 5.26
C ASN A 53 1.51 22.43 4.47
N SER A 54 2.33 23.27 5.15
CA SER A 54 3.34 24.09 4.47
C SER A 54 4.41 23.27 3.76
N PHE A 55 4.73 22.05 4.24
CA PHE A 55 5.67 21.16 3.58
C PHE A 55 5.08 20.59 2.28
N TYR A 56 3.80 20.28 2.25
CA TYR A 56 3.12 19.64 1.11
C TYR A 56 2.46 20.64 0.16
N ASP A 57 2.36 21.92 0.54
CA ASP A 57 1.82 22.96 -0.34
C ASP A 57 2.74 23.16 -1.55
N THR A 58 2.20 22.90 -2.74
CA THR A 58 2.87 23.07 -4.01
C THR A 58 2.41 24.30 -4.79
N ALA A 59 1.53 25.14 -4.20
CA ALA A 59 1.03 26.35 -4.85
C ALA A 59 2.19 27.29 -5.24
N GLY A 60 2.21 27.71 -6.48
CA GLY A 60 3.25 28.60 -7.02
C GLY A 60 4.60 27.92 -7.31
N LEU A 61 4.75 26.62 -7.07
CA LEU A 61 5.96 25.89 -7.45
C LEU A 61 5.93 25.50 -8.94
N ASN A 62 7.09 25.60 -9.60
CA ASN A 62 7.23 25.08 -10.96
C ASN A 62 7.43 23.57 -10.93
N SER A 63 6.49 22.80 -11.51
CA SER A 63 6.61 21.34 -11.64
C SER A 63 7.53 20.89 -12.77
N THR A 64 7.87 21.79 -13.71
CA THR A 64 8.78 21.50 -14.82
C THR A 64 10.23 21.49 -14.31
N GLY A 65 10.98 20.43 -14.63
CA GLY A 65 12.37 20.27 -14.22
C GLY A 65 12.81 18.80 -14.20
N PRO A 66 14.01 18.52 -13.73
CA PRO A 66 14.50 17.15 -13.64
C PRO A 66 13.62 16.28 -12.75
N GLN A 67 13.26 15.09 -13.24
CA GLN A 67 12.48 14.13 -12.49
C GLN A 67 13.29 13.61 -11.28
N GLY A 68 12.63 13.47 -10.12
CA GLY A 68 13.28 13.13 -8.85
C GLY A 68 14.07 14.28 -8.22
N GLU A 69 14.01 15.52 -8.75
CA GLU A 69 14.58 16.68 -8.09
C GLU A 69 13.84 16.99 -6.79
N ILE A 70 14.58 17.13 -5.69
CA ILE A 70 14.02 17.42 -4.38
C ILE A 70 13.70 18.91 -4.28
N ILE A 71 12.45 19.20 -3.98
CA ILE A 71 11.93 20.55 -3.77
C ILE A 71 12.02 20.93 -2.30
N ARG A 72 11.70 19.99 -1.40
CA ARG A 72 11.79 20.16 0.06
C ARG A 72 12.28 18.87 0.69
N SER A 73 13.02 18.99 1.77
CA SER A 73 13.37 17.85 2.63
C SER A 73 13.52 18.30 4.07
N GLU A 74 13.05 17.47 4.99
CA GLU A 74 13.21 17.68 6.43
C GLU A 74 13.46 16.36 7.16
N PRO A 75 14.17 16.37 8.30
CA PRO A 75 14.35 15.18 9.12
C PRO A 75 13.02 14.82 9.80
N VAL A 76 12.75 13.53 9.94
CA VAL A 76 11.61 12.98 10.67
C VAL A 76 12.10 12.01 11.72
N THR A 77 11.56 12.12 12.93
CA THR A 77 11.82 11.13 13.98
C THR A 77 11.16 9.79 13.57
N VAL A 78 11.95 8.74 13.53
CA VAL A 78 11.52 7.39 13.14
C VAL A 78 12.03 6.37 14.14
N SER A 79 11.23 5.32 14.38
CA SER A 79 11.58 4.20 15.27
C SER A 79 12.50 3.20 14.56
N LEU A 80 13.73 3.62 14.25
CA LEU A 80 14.78 2.83 13.61
C LEU A 80 16.06 2.84 14.45
N GLN A 81 16.79 1.71 14.46
CA GLN A 81 18.07 1.57 15.15
C GLN A 81 19.27 1.80 14.20
N ASN A 82 19.11 1.44 12.94
CA ASN A 82 20.21 1.40 11.96
C ASN A 82 20.20 2.57 10.98
N GLY A 83 19.31 3.56 11.18
CA GLY A 83 19.22 4.69 10.26
C GLY A 83 18.39 5.86 10.74
N THR A 84 18.27 6.83 9.86
CA THR A 84 17.46 8.05 10.04
C THR A 84 16.47 8.19 8.89
N GLY A 85 15.38 8.92 9.12
CA GLY A 85 14.36 9.21 8.11
C GLY A 85 14.34 10.68 7.69
N ARG A 86 14.13 10.94 6.43
CA ARG A 86 13.86 12.27 5.89
C ARG A 86 12.59 12.25 5.06
N ARG A 87 11.68 13.16 5.33
CA ARG A 87 10.56 13.48 4.46
C ARG A 87 11.06 14.28 3.28
N VAL A 88 10.56 13.94 2.09
CA VAL A 88 10.94 14.63 0.84
C VAL A 88 9.68 14.96 0.03
N LEU A 89 9.74 16.10 -0.65
CA LEU A 89 8.84 16.48 -1.74
C LEU A 89 9.70 16.58 -3.01
N TYR A 90 9.31 15.86 -4.07
CA TYR A 90 10.12 15.78 -5.29
C TYR A 90 9.25 15.81 -6.55
N ARG A 91 9.88 16.17 -7.68
CA ARG A 91 9.23 16.20 -8.99
C ARG A 91 8.96 14.79 -9.51
N THR A 92 7.80 14.62 -10.09
CA THR A 92 7.39 13.41 -10.77
C THR A 92 6.49 13.74 -11.98
N GLN A 93 5.96 12.70 -12.63
CA GLN A 93 5.16 12.84 -13.84
C GLN A 93 3.96 11.89 -13.80
N ARG A 94 2.81 12.33 -14.27
CA ARG A 94 1.61 11.49 -14.49
C ARG A 94 1.76 10.64 -15.76
N ALA A 95 0.87 9.66 -15.93
CA ALA A 95 0.86 8.78 -17.09
C ALA A 95 0.60 9.51 -18.41
N ASP A 96 -0.08 10.66 -18.38
CA ASP A 96 -0.34 11.53 -19.53
C ASP A 96 0.85 12.44 -19.90
N GLY A 97 1.95 12.35 -19.15
CA GLY A 97 3.13 13.18 -19.33
C GLY A 97 3.10 14.52 -18.59
N SER A 98 2.02 14.85 -17.88
CA SER A 98 1.96 16.08 -17.09
C SER A 98 2.90 16.02 -15.88
N ASN A 99 3.65 17.11 -15.66
CA ASN A 99 4.55 17.23 -14.52
C ASN A 99 3.77 17.55 -13.24
N THR A 100 4.16 16.91 -12.15
CA THR A 100 3.57 17.12 -10.83
C THR A 100 4.61 16.92 -9.72
N PHE A 101 4.16 16.90 -8.48
CA PHE A 101 4.98 16.60 -7.32
C PHE A 101 4.40 15.39 -6.60
N THR A 102 5.30 14.64 -5.96
CA THR A 102 4.93 13.63 -4.99
C THR A 102 5.80 13.76 -3.75
N SER A 103 5.36 13.17 -2.66
CA SER A 103 6.10 13.12 -1.41
C SER A 103 6.53 11.68 -1.09
N GLY A 104 7.31 11.54 -0.04
CA GLY A 104 7.74 10.24 0.45
C GLY A 104 8.77 10.35 1.56
N MET A 105 9.31 9.19 1.90
CA MET A 105 10.38 9.06 2.88
C MET A 105 11.64 8.48 2.26
N ILE A 106 12.78 9.04 2.64
CA ILE A 106 14.09 8.44 2.35
C ILE A 106 14.72 8.08 3.69
N TYR A 107 15.03 6.78 3.86
CA TYR A 107 15.70 6.26 5.03
C TYR A 107 17.17 5.99 4.70
N VAL A 108 18.05 6.52 5.55
CA VAL A 108 19.49 6.52 5.31
C VAL A 108 20.19 5.74 6.42
N PRO A 109 21.06 4.76 6.08
CA PRO A 109 21.82 4.02 7.08
C PRO A 109 22.71 4.93 7.94
N SER A 110 22.72 4.70 9.24
CA SER A 110 23.62 5.42 10.19
C SER A 110 25.08 4.98 10.09
N ALA A 111 25.34 3.72 9.71
CA ALA A 111 26.70 3.21 9.52
C ALA A 111 27.37 3.95 8.35
N PRO A 112 28.62 4.43 8.51
CA PRO A 112 29.35 5.09 7.42
C PRO A 112 29.63 4.12 6.26
N SER A 113 29.71 4.65 5.03
CA SER A 113 30.11 3.87 3.85
C SER A 113 30.93 4.76 2.93
N SER A 114 32.11 4.29 2.50
CA SER A 114 32.89 4.89 1.44
C SER A 114 32.42 4.49 0.05
N ALA A 115 31.77 3.31 -0.08
CA ALA A 115 31.20 2.84 -1.33
C ALA A 115 29.79 3.41 -1.55
N PRO A 116 29.37 3.65 -2.81
CA PRO A 116 27.99 3.98 -3.13
C PRO A 116 27.03 2.94 -2.61
N ARG A 117 25.91 3.37 -2.01
CA ARG A 117 24.92 2.49 -1.37
C ARG A 117 23.89 1.99 -2.38
N PRO A 118 23.53 0.72 -2.36
CA PRO A 118 22.35 0.25 -3.07
C PRO A 118 21.08 0.98 -2.61
N VAL A 119 20.14 1.19 -3.52
CA VAL A 119 18.85 1.79 -3.22
C VAL A 119 17.75 0.74 -3.34
N MET A 120 16.89 0.62 -2.33
CA MET A 120 15.66 -0.17 -2.41
C MET A 120 14.47 0.80 -2.47
N ALA A 121 13.73 0.75 -3.58
CA ALA A 121 12.49 1.50 -3.75
C ALA A 121 11.32 0.71 -3.18
N TRP A 122 10.56 1.31 -2.29
CA TRP A 122 9.36 0.72 -1.71
C TRP A 122 8.10 1.32 -2.32
N ALA A 123 7.21 0.44 -2.75
CA ALA A 123 5.89 0.73 -3.24
C ALA A 123 4.85 0.18 -2.24
N HIS A 124 4.15 1.07 -1.53
CA HIS A 124 3.19 0.66 -0.51
C HIS A 124 1.86 0.17 -1.12
N GLY A 125 1.10 -0.60 -0.34
CA GLY A 125 -0.25 -1.03 -0.69
C GLY A 125 -1.30 0.05 -0.37
N THR A 126 -2.56 -0.25 -0.65
CA THR A 126 -3.71 0.62 -0.45
C THR A 126 -3.79 1.18 0.97
N LEU A 127 -3.88 2.49 1.09
CA LEU A 127 -3.92 3.22 2.37
C LEU A 127 -5.14 4.13 2.53
N GLY A 128 -5.91 4.36 1.46
CA GLY A 128 -6.92 5.41 1.34
C GLY A 128 -6.33 6.66 0.66
N MET A 129 -7.16 7.45 0.02
CA MET A 129 -6.74 8.58 -0.83
C MET A 129 -6.67 9.93 -0.11
N GLY A 130 -7.08 9.99 1.16
CA GLY A 130 -6.99 11.24 1.93
C GLY A 130 -5.55 11.59 2.29
N ASP A 131 -5.21 12.86 2.28
CA ASP A 131 -3.87 13.38 2.56
C ASP A 131 -3.23 12.79 3.82
N SER A 132 -4.01 12.63 4.89
CA SER A 132 -3.54 12.08 6.17
C SER A 132 -3.15 10.60 6.11
N CYS A 133 -3.51 9.91 5.03
CA CYS A 133 -3.19 8.49 4.82
C CYS A 133 -1.77 8.29 4.29
N ALA A 134 -1.18 9.33 3.69
CA ALA A 134 0.18 9.30 3.18
C ALA A 134 1.18 8.87 4.26
N PRO A 135 2.04 7.86 3.99
CA PRO A 135 3.04 7.40 4.95
C PRO A 135 3.93 8.51 5.49
N SER A 136 4.38 9.42 4.64
CA SER A 136 5.26 10.52 5.06
C SER A 136 4.56 11.56 5.95
N ARG A 137 3.23 11.64 5.93
CA ARG A 137 2.44 12.51 6.82
C ARG A 137 2.21 11.90 8.22
N ARG A 138 2.65 10.67 8.46
CA ARG A 138 2.51 10.06 9.79
C ARG A 138 3.52 10.63 10.77
N LYS A 139 3.16 10.63 12.06
CA LYS A 139 4.06 11.06 13.15
C LYS A 139 5.31 10.19 13.22
N ASP A 140 5.14 8.89 13.02
CA ASP A 140 6.22 7.93 12.76
C ASP A 140 5.84 7.12 11.52
N PRO A 141 6.54 7.35 10.39
CA PRO A 141 6.26 6.65 9.13
C PRO A 141 6.52 5.12 9.15
N ILE A 142 7.19 4.61 10.17
CA ILE A 142 7.46 3.17 10.32
C ILE A 142 6.33 2.48 11.10
N VAL A 143 5.82 3.13 12.14
CA VAL A 143 4.81 2.55 13.03
C VAL A 143 3.45 2.49 12.32
N GLY A 144 2.85 1.30 12.28
CA GLY A 144 1.53 1.08 11.70
C GLY A 144 1.48 1.06 10.16
N THR A 145 2.64 1.11 9.50
CA THR A 145 2.74 1.02 8.03
C THR A 145 3.20 -0.36 7.53
N GLY A 146 3.49 -1.29 8.45
CA GLY A 146 4.07 -2.61 8.11
C GLY A 146 5.54 -2.56 7.68
N MET A 147 6.22 -1.42 7.85
CA MET A 147 7.60 -1.17 7.38
C MET A 147 8.68 -1.47 8.43
N SER A 148 8.40 -2.26 9.47
CA SER A 148 9.40 -2.65 10.49
C SER A 148 10.66 -3.32 9.91
N TRP A 149 10.56 -3.90 8.72
CA TRP A 149 11.65 -4.52 7.97
C TRP A 149 12.69 -3.52 7.42
N VAL A 150 12.37 -2.23 7.34
CA VAL A 150 13.27 -1.18 6.84
C VAL A 150 14.59 -1.18 7.60
N ASP A 151 14.54 -1.34 8.93
CA ASP A 151 15.74 -1.34 9.78
C ASP A 151 16.74 -2.45 9.40
N ALA A 152 16.23 -3.64 8.99
CA ALA A 152 17.08 -4.73 8.51
C ALA A 152 17.77 -4.42 7.17
N MET A 153 17.15 -3.64 6.30
CA MET A 153 17.76 -3.18 5.05
C MET A 153 18.80 -2.08 5.30
N LEU A 154 18.52 -1.15 6.23
CA LEU A 154 19.49 -0.14 6.64
C LEU A 154 20.72 -0.77 7.30
N ALA A 155 20.55 -1.85 8.10
CA ALA A 155 21.66 -2.61 8.67
C ALA A 155 22.57 -3.23 7.59
N ARG A 156 22.06 -3.49 6.38
CA ARG A 156 22.83 -3.93 5.21
C ARG A 156 23.48 -2.78 4.44
N GLY A 157 23.29 -1.55 4.88
CA GLY A 157 23.82 -0.37 4.23
C GLY A 157 23.02 0.13 3.04
N TRP A 158 21.78 -0.35 2.84
CA TRP A 158 20.93 0.11 1.73
C TRP A 158 20.16 1.37 2.11
N VAL A 159 20.06 2.30 1.17
CA VAL A 159 19.11 3.41 1.26
C VAL A 159 17.73 2.88 0.89
N VAL A 160 16.68 3.24 1.65
CA VAL A 160 15.30 2.90 1.31
C VAL A 160 14.56 4.17 0.89
N ALA A 161 14.03 4.19 -0.32
CA ALA A 161 13.20 5.26 -0.87
C ALA A 161 11.75 4.78 -0.97
N ALA A 162 10.85 5.42 -0.22
CA ALA A 162 9.44 5.05 -0.14
C ALA A 162 8.59 6.24 -0.61
N THR A 163 7.95 6.11 -1.77
CA THR A 163 7.03 7.13 -2.31
C THR A 163 5.68 7.06 -1.58
N ASP A 164 4.97 8.19 -1.51
CA ASP A 164 3.56 8.23 -1.09
C ASP A 164 2.60 8.09 -2.28
N TYR A 165 3.08 8.18 -3.51
CA TYR A 165 2.37 8.41 -4.77
C TYR A 165 1.82 9.84 -4.91
N ALA A 166 1.82 10.37 -6.14
CA ALA A 166 1.34 11.72 -6.42
C ALA A 166 -0.18 11.82 -6.25
N GLY A 167 -0.62 12.81 -5.47
CA GLY A 167 -2.02 12.99 -5.07
C GLY A 167 -2.38 12.36 -3.74
N LEU A 168 -1.47 11.56 -3.13
CA LEU A 168 -1.60 11.14 -1.74
C LEU A 168 -0.68 12.00 -0.88
N GLY A 169 -1.28 12.84 -0.03
CA GLY A 169 -0.57 13.84 0.77
C GLY A 169 -0.12 15.08 0.04
N THR A 170 -0.16 15.11 -1.28
CA THR A 170 0.09 16.24 -2.16
C THR A 170 -1.16 16.60 -2.95
N PRO A 171 -1.30 17.85 -3.47
CA PRO A 171 -2.51 18.25 -4.22
C PRO A 171 -2.82 17.38 -5.44
N GLY A 172 -4.09 17.13 -5.66
CA GLY A 172 -4.64 16.32 -6.75
C GLY A 172 -5.21 15.00 -6.29
N VAL A 173 -5.74 14.21 -7.23
CA VAL A 173 -6.26 12.87 -6.98
C VAL A 173 -5.13 11.86 -7.13
N GLU A 174 -4.99 10.92 -6.21
CA GLU A 174 -4.06 9.80 -6.36
C GLU A 174 -4.43 8.98 -7.61
N ALA A 175 -3.43 8.65 -8.40
CA ALA A 175 -3.60 7.78 -9.57
C ALA A 175 -3.59 6.29 -9.15
N TYR A 176 -4.54 5.91 -8.29
CA TYR A 176 -4.67 4.57 -7.72
C TYR A 176 -4.81 3.48 -8.79
N LEU A 177 -3.92 2.50 -8.78
CA LEU A 177 -3.83 1.44 -9.79
C LEU A 177 -3.73 1.95 -11.24
N VAL A 178 -3.15 3.15 -11.43
CA VAL A 178 -2.74 3.65 -12.74
C VAL A 178 -1.23 3.37 -12.87
N GLY A 179 -0.92 2.21 -13.40
CA GLY A 179 0.41 1.60 -13.30
C GLY A 179 1.55 2.49 -13.77
N GLN A 180 1.37 3.25 -14.85
CA GLN A 180 2.41 4.16 -15.34
C GLN A 180 2.65 5.36 -14.42
N SER A 181 1.59 5.95 -13.83
CA SER A 181 1.74 7.05 -12.87
C SER A 181 2.46 6.59 -11.60
N GLU A 182 2.01 5.47 -11.00
CA GLU A 182 2.65 4.88 -9.83
C GLU A 182 4.11 4.48 -10.11
N ALA A 183 4.38 3.95 -11.31
CA ALA A 183 5.75 3.60 -11.73
C ALA A 183 6.66 4.81 -11.80
N HIS A 184 6.18 5.95 -12.33
CA HIS A 184 6.96 7.19 -12.34
C HIS A 184 7.31 7.61 -10.92
N ASP A 185 6.38 7.55 -9.97
CA ASP A 185 6.59 7.94 -8.57
C ASP A 185 7.62 7.05 -7.88
N VAL A 186 7.54 5.72 -8.08
CA VAL A 186 8.50 4.75 -7.55
C VAL A 186 9.90 4.98 -8.13
N LEU A 187 10.02 5.13 -9.45
CA LEU A 187 11.31 5.34 -10.11
C LEU A 187 11.92 6.69 -9.74
N ASN A 188 11.10 7.75 -9.67
CA ASN A 188 11.58 9.07 -9.25
C ASN A 188 11.95 9.14 -7.77
N SER A 189 11.44 8.25 -6.90
CA SER A 189 11.90 8.14 -5.53
C SER A 189 13.36 7.66 -5.45
N VAL A 190 13.79 6.81 -6.38
CA VAL A 190 15.23 6.40 -6.52
C VAL A 190 16.09 7.60 -6.92
N ARG A 191 15.65 8.41 -7.90
CA ARG A 191 16.33 9.65 -8.26
C ARG A 191 16.39 10.62 -7.09
N ALA A 192 15.29 10.77 -6.35
CA ALA A 192 15.23 11.60 -5.15
C ALA A 192 16.22 11.12 -4.07
N ALA A 193 16.33 9.81 -3.86
CA ALA A 193 17.33 9.25 -2.94
C ALA A 193 18.77 9.59 -3.37
N LYS A 194 19.04 9.53 -4.67
CA LYS A 194 20.35 9.90 -5.23
C LYS A 194 20.64 11.41 -5.08
N ASN A 195 19.62 12.24 -5.26
CA ASN A 195 19.72 13.69 -5.19
C ASN A 195 19.75 14.24 -3.75
N LEU A 196 19.37 13.42 -2.75
CA LEU A 196 19.37 13.84 -1.35
C LEU A 196 20.79 13.83 -0.78
N PRO A 197 21.33 14.98 -0.33
CA PRO A 197 22.66 15.04 0.28
C PRO A 197 22.79 14.10 1.48
N GLY A 198 23.92 13.42 1.59
CA GLY A 198 24.26 12.54 2.72
C GLY A 198 23.79 11.09 2.58
N THR A 199 23.05 10.72 1.53
CA THR A 199 22.64 9.33 1.29
C THR A 199 23.77 8.44 0.79
N ASN A 200 24.72 9.01 0.03
CA ASN A 200 25.72 8.27 -0.75
C ASN A 200 25.08 7.18 -1.65
N ALA A 201 23.85 7.41 -2.15
CA ALA A 201 23.14 6.47 -2.98
C ALA A 201 23.85 6.24 -4.33
N GLY A 202 24.01 4.98 -4.71
CA GLY A 202 24.62 4.55 -5.97
C GLY A 202 23.61 4.51 -7.13
N ASN A 203 24.01 3.89 -8.23
CA ASN A 203 23.19 3.74 -9.42
C ASN A 203 22.47 2.38 -9.48
N SER A 204 22.83 1.44 -8.60
CA SER A 204 22.13 0.13 -8.52
C SER A 204 20.95 0.24 -7.58
N TYR A 205 19.79 -0.19 -8.06
CA TYR A 205 18.58 -0.21 -7.25
C TYR A 205 17.76 -1.48 -7.45
N ALA A 206 16.91 -1.76 -6.48
CA ALA A 206 15.88 -2.80 -6.54
C ALA A 206 14.53 -2.19 -6.17
N ILE A 207 13.46 -2.87 -6.54
CA ILE A 207 12.08 -2.46 -6.22
C ILE A 207 11.43 -3.56 -5.39
N TRP A 208 10.68 -3.19 -4.36
CA TRP A 208 9.77 -4.08 -3.68
C TRP A 208 8.43 -3.38 -3.44
N GLY A 209 7.34 -4.08 -3.74
CA GLY A 209 5.99 -3.59 -3.47
C GLY A 209 5.07 -4.67 -2.93
N HIS A 210 4.00 -4.23 -2.26
CA HIS A 210 2.98 -5.11 -1.69
C HIS A 210 1.58 -4.68 -2.16
N SER A 211 0.72 -5.63 -2.55
CA SER A 211 -0.67 -5.36 -2.94
C SER A 211 -0.76 -4.40 -4.14
N GLN A 212 -1.41 -3.22 -4.02
CA GLN A 212 -1.29 -2.10 -4.96
C GLN A 212 0.18 -1.82 -5.29
N GLY A 213 1.05 -1.74 -4.28
CA GLY A 213 2.48 -1.52 -4.51
C GLY A 213 3.17 -2.68 -5.25
N GLY A 214 2.66 -3.90 -5.14
CA GLY A 214 3.09 -5.02 -5.97
C GLY A 214 2.76 -4.80 -7.46
N HIS A 215 1.59 -4.26 -7.76
CA HIS A 215 1.20 -3.78 -9.09
C HIS A 215 2.16 -2.67 -9.55
N SER A 216 2.35 -1.63 -8.74
CA SER A 216 3.27 -0.52 -9.02
C SER A 216 4.70 -0.99 -9.28
N ALA A 217 5.20 -1.98 -8.52
CA ALA A 217 6.53 -2.55 -8.69
C ALA A 217 6.69 -3.25 -10.04
N LEU A 218 5.67 -3.98 -10.51
CA LEU A 218 5.68 -4.65 -11.81
C LEU A 218 5.66 -3.65 -12.96
N PHE A 219 4.84 -2.59 -12.88
CA PHE A 219 4.85 -1.51 -13.87
C PHE A 219 6.17 -0.73 -13.85
N SER A 220 6.72 -0.44 -12.67
CA SER A 220 8.01 0.21 -12.52
C SER A 220 9.14 -0.59 -13.17
N ALA A 221 9.18 -1.90 -12.94
CA ALA A 221 10.18 -2.76 -13.55
C ALA A 221 10.05 -2.78 -15.09
N SER A 222 8.84 -2.87 -15.61
CA SER A 222 8.59 -2.84 -17.06
C SER A 222 9.01 -1.51 -17.70
N LEU A 223 8.78 -0.40 -17.01
CA LEU A 223 9.06 0.94 -17.50
C LEU A 223 10.54 1.34 -17.34
N ALA A 224 11.23 0.79 -16.34
CA ALA A 224 12.58 1.18 -15.95
C ALA A 224 13.60 1.27 -17.09
N PRO A 225 13.67 0.32 -18.05
CA PRO A 225 14.67 0.38 -19.13
C PRO A 225 14.53 1.60 -20.04
N SER A 226 13.33 2.12 -20.23
CA SER A 226 13.06 3.28 -21.06
C SER A 226 13.00 4.60 -20.29
N TYR A 227 12.48 4.59 -19.07
CA TYR A 227 12.25 5.79 -18.28
C TYR A 227 13.45 6.19 -17.42
N MET A 228 14.25 5.21 -16.96
CA MET A 228 15.38 5.43 -16.06
C MET A 228 16.62 4.63 -16.49
N PRO A 229 17.08 4.77 -17.77
CA PRO A 229 18.21 4.00 -18.29
C PRO A 229 19.55 4.33 -17.64
N GLU A 230 19.65 5.45 -16.94
CA GLU A 230 20.87 5.90 -16.24
C GLU A 230 21.13 5.13 -14.93
N TYR A 231 20.18 4.30 -14.47
CA TYR A 231 20.28 3.47 -13.27
C TYR A 231 20.10 2.00 -13.60
N GLN A 232 20.70 1.13 -12.80
CA GLN A 232 20.63 -0.32 -12.97
C GLN A 232 19.60 -0.94 -12.03
N LEU A 233 18.46 -1.37 -12.55
CA LEU A 233 17.52 -2.23 -11.83
C LEU A 233 18.08 -3.64 -11.74
N VAL A 234 18.39 -4.10 -10.52
CA VAL A 234 18.99 -5.43 -10.29
C VAL A 234 17.96 -6.50 -9.98
N GLY A 235 16.76 -6.15 -9.54
CA GLY A 235 15.68 -7.09 -9.26
C GLY A 235 14.43 -6.41 -8.73
N THR A 236 13.30 -7.08 -8.90
CA THR A 236 11.99 -6.62 -8.46
C THR A 236 11.32 -7.69 -7.61
N ALA A 237 10.76 -7.30 -6.47
CA ALA A 237 9.96 -8.16 -5.62
C ALA A 237 8.52 -7.63 -5.56
N ALA A 238 7.54 -8.53 -5.66
CA ALA A 238 6.12 -8.22 -5.53
C ALA A 238 5.48 -9.22 -4.56
N SER A 239 4.92 -8.73 -3.47
CA SER A 239 4.19 -9.55 -2.50
C SER A 239 2.69 -9.30 -2.61
N ALA A 240 1.90 -10.35 -2.75
CA ALA A 240 0.46 -10.33 -3.01
C ALA A 240 0.07 -9.25 -4.05
N PRO A 241 0.68 -9.25 -5.27
CA PRO A 241 0.48 -8.15 -6.21
C PRO A 241 -0.93 -8.14 -6.80
N ALA A 242 -1.58 -6.99 -6.87
CA ALA A 242 -2.82 -6.79 -7.62
C ALA A 242 -2.56 -6.85 -9.15
N ALA A 243 -1.98 -7.97 -9.61
CA ALA A 243 -1.42 -8.10 -10.94
C ALA A 243 -2.42 -8.49 -12.04
N GLN A 244 -3.50 -9.21 -11.68
CA GLN A 244 -4.54 -9.68 -12.59
C GLN A 244 -5.86 -9.00 -12.25
N LEU A 245 -6.02 -7.74 -12.69
CA LEU A 245 -7.16 -6.92 -12.27
C LEU A 245 -8.50 -7.47 -12.75
N GLU A 246 -8.58 -8.05 -13.95
CA GLU A 246 -9.82 -8.65 -14.47
C GLU A 246 -10.34 -9.74 -13.53
N SER A 247 -9.53 -10.75 -13.24
CA SER A 247 -9.89 -11.85 -12.36
C SER A 247 -10.12 -11.40 -10.92
N LEU A 248 -9.28 -10.47 -10.42
CA LEU A 248 -9.38 -9.95 -9.06
C LEU A 248 -10.68 -9.18 -8.85
N LEU A 249 -10.98 -8.21 -9.71
CA LEU A 249 -12.20 -7.39 -9.62
C LEU A 249 -13.47 -8.24 -9.83
N THR A 250 -13.41 -9.25 -10.71
CA THR A 250 -14.52 -10.17 -10.92
C THR A 250 -14.81 -11.01 -9.67
N GLN A 251 -13.78 -11.59 -9.05
CA GLN A 251 -13.96 -12.46 -7.89
C GLN A 251 -14.26 -11.69 -6.61
N GLN A 252 -13.79 -10.44 -6.49
CA GLN A 252 -14.03 -9.58 -5.32
C GLN A 252 -15.27 -8.69 -5.45
N PHE A 253 -16.00 -8.77 -6.56
CA PHE A 253 -17.12 -7.89 -6.88
C PHE A 253 -18.19 -7.77 -5.78
N ASP A 254 -18.61 -8.89 -5.19
CA ASP A 254 -19.66 -8.96 -4.15
C ASP A 254 -19.10 -9.17 -2.73
N THR A 255 -17.81 -8.93 -2.51
CA THR A 255 -17.17 -9.13 -1.20
C THR A 255 -16.98 -7.81 -0.44
N ALA A 256 -16.49 -7.90 0.79
CA ALA A 256 -16.09 -6.72 1.56
C ALA A 256 -14.95 -5.92 0.88
N VAL A 257 -14.13 -6.59 0.06
CA VAL A 257 -13.01 -5.95 -0.65
C VAL A 257 -13.50 -4.89 -1.64
N SER A 258 -14.68 -5.09 -2.27
CA SER A 258 -15.26 -4.06 -3.16
C SER A 258 -15.59 -2.75 -2.43
N TRP A 259 -15.84 -2.78 -1.11
CA TRP A 259 -16.04 -1.60 -0.28
C TRP A 259 -14.71 -0.92 0.12
N LEU A 260 -13.58 -1.61 0.01
CA LEU A 260 -12.27 -1.10 0.36
C LEU A 260 -11.54 -0.48 -0.83
N ILE A 261 -11.48 -1.21 -1.95
CA ILE A 261 -10.75 -0.78 -3.15
C ILE A 261 -11.64 -0.10 -4.20
N GLY A 262 -12.92 -0.45 -4.25
CA GLY A 262 -13.87 0.12 -5.22
C GLY A 262 -13.98 1.64 -5.15
N PRO A 263 -14.07 2.25 -3.96
CA PRO A 263 -14.09 3.71 -3.81
C PRO A 263 -12.88 4.41 -4.46
N GLU A 264 -11.67 3.85 -4.27
CA GLU A 264 -10.45 4.42 -4.83
C GLU A 264 -10.40 4.28 -6.35
N VAL A 265 -10.85 3.13 -6.89
CA VAL A 265 -10.97 2.91 -8.33
C VAL A 265 -11.95 3.92 -8.98
N VAL A 266 -13.14 4.11 -8.41
CA VAL A 266 -14.15 4.99 -9.01
C VAL A 266 -13.88 6.48 -8.80
N VAL A 267 -12.98 6.85 -7.89
CA VAL A 267 -12.48 8.23 -7.76
C VAL A 267 -11.30 8.45 -8.71
N SER A 268 -10.33 7.55 -8.72
CA SER A 268 -9.07 7.72 -9.46
C SER A 268 -9.22 7.55 -10.97
N TRP A 269 -9.92 6.51 -11.42
CA TRP A 269 -9.87 6.14 -12.84
C TRP A 269 -10.58 7.13 -13.76
N PRO A 270 -11.75 7.73 -13.41
CA PRO A 270 -12.35 8.78 -14.25
C PRO A 270 -11.49 10.02 -14.41
N ASP A 271 -10.63 10.32 -13.44
CA ASP A 271 -9.66 11.44 -13.50
C ASP A 271 -8.49 11.13 -14.45
N ASN A 272 -8.17 9.86 -14.67
CA ASN A 272 -7.04 9.42 -15.48
C ASN A 272 -7.44 8.83 -16.85
N PHE A 273 -8.69 8.40 -17.02
CA PHE A 273 -9.19 7.76 -18.24
C PHE A 273 -10.52 8.35 -18.68
N ALA A 274 -10.55 8.92 -19.87
CA ALA A 274 -11.77 9.48 -20.42
C ALA A 274 -12.86 8.42 -20.66
N GLY A 275 -14.12 8.81 -20.49
CA GLY A 275 -15.29 7.99 -20.79
C GLY A 275 -15.77 7.08 -19.66
N LEU A 276 -15.08 7.03 -18.52
CA LEU A 276 -15.55 6.31 -17.36
C LEU A 276 -16.56 7.14 -16.57
N ASN A 277 -17.70 6.54 -16.26
CA ASN A 277 -18.74 7.17 -15.42
C ASN A 277 -19.06 6.28 -14.21
N PRO A 278 -18.72 6.70 -12.97
CA PRO A 278 -19.03 5.96 -11.75
C PRO A 278 -20.52 5.65 -11.56
N ASP A 279 -21.43 6.52 -11.99
CA ASP A 279 -22.87 6.33 -11.82
C ASP A 279 -23.41 5.09 -12.55
N GLN A 280 -22.70 4.62 -13.59
CA GLN A 280 -23.09 3.40 -14.30
C GLN A 280 -22.82 2.13 -13.51
N VAL A 281 -21.91 2.16 -12.55
CA VAL A 281 -21.42 0.97 -11.85
C VAL A 281 -21.78 0.95 -10.37
N LEU A 282 -22.01 2.11 -9.76
CA LEU A 282 -22.26 2.22 -8.33
C LEU A 282 -23.69 1.79 -7.96
N SER A 283 -23.82 1.03 -6.89
CA SER A 283 -25.09 0.81 -6.22
C SER A 283 -25.54 2.10 -5.50
N THR A 284 -26.81 2.18 -5.08
CA THR A 284 -27.28 3.33 -4.27
C THR A 284 -26.46 3.54 -2.98
N PRO A 285 -26.14 2.48 -2.19
CA PRO A 285 -25.22 2.65 -1.06
C PRO A 285 -23.79 3.05 -1.48
N GLY A 286 -23.29 2.52 -2.60
CA GLY A 286 -21.99 2.86 -3.17
C GLY A 286 -21.92 4.34 -3.54
N ALA A 287 -22.84 4.83 -4.35
CA ALA A 287 -22.93 6.21 -4.79
C ALA A 287 -23.00 7.22 -3.62
N LYS A 288 -23.69 6.82 -2.53
CA LYS A 288 -23.80 7.68 -1.34
C LYS A 288 -22.49 7.81 -0.55
N ASN A 289 -21.58 6.83 -0.65
CA ASN A 289 -20.47 6.71 0.31
C ASN A 289 -19.08 6.72 -0.34
N TYR A 290 -18.94 6.57 -1.66
CA TYR A 290 -17.63 6.30 -2.27
C TYR A 290 -16.60 7.39 -2.01
N GLN A 291 -16.95 8.67 -2.12
CA GLN A 291 -16.01 9.77 -1.89
C GLN A 291 -15.48 9.76 -0.46
N ALA A 292 -16.38 9.78 0.53
CA ALA A 292 -15.98 9.75 1.93
C ALA A 292 -15.22 8.47 2.33
N THR A 293 -15.49 7.35 1.63
CA THR A 293 -14.77 6.10 1.87
C THR A 293 -13.38 6.13 1.23
N ALA A 294 -13.24 6.70 0.03
CA ALA A 294 -11.94 6.88 -0.62
C ALA A 294 -11.02 7.83 0.17
N GLU A 295 -11.56 8.95 0.68
CA GLU A 295 -10.82 9.92 1.48
C GLU A 295 -10.40 9.41 2.87
N ALA A 296 -11.09 8.41 3.41
CA ALA A 296 -10.74 7.82 4.70
C ALA A 296 -9.58 6.84 4.57
N CYS A 297 -8.74 6.76 5.61
CA CYS A 297 -7.67 5.78 5.59
C CYS A 297 -8.23 4.35 5.72
N ILE A 298 -7.59 3.40 5.03
CA ILE A 298 -8.09 2.03 4.89
C ILE A 298 -8.44 1.35 6.21
N ASN A 299 -7.65 1.61 7.27
CA ASN A 299 -7.90 1.03 8.59
C ASN A 299 -9.19 1.57 9.23
N ASP A 300 -9.62 2.78 8.89
CA ASP A 300 -10.80 3.42 9.46
C ASP A 300 -12.09 2.90 8.81
N VAL A 301 -12.01 2.46 7.55
CA VAL A 301 -13.19 2.00 6.78
C VAL A 301 -13.29 0.48 6.66
N ALA A 302 -12.25 -0.28 6.97
CA ALA A 302 -12.24 -1.73 6.81
C ALA A 302 -13.39 -2.43 7.55
N LEU A 303 -13.62 -2.07 8.81
CA LEU A 303 -14.72 -2.63 9.60
C LEU A 303 -16.09 -2.26 9.02
N ALA A 304 -16.26 -1.01 8.57
CA ALA A 304 -17.50 -0.57 7.96
C ALA A 304 -17.79 -1.33 6.64
N GLY A 305 -16.78 -1.54 5.81
CA GLY A 305 -16.88 -2.35 4.59
C GLY A 305 -17.31 -3.79 4.87
N ILE A 306 -16.71 -4.44 5.88
CA ILE A 306 -17.07 -5.78 6.33
C ILE A 306 -18.54 -5.83 6.82
N ILE A 307 -18.95 -4.85 7.62
CA ILE A 307 -20.34 -4.78 8.12
C ILE A 307 -21.32 -4.61 6.95
N ARG A 308 -21.05 -3.68 6.02
CA ARG A 308 -21.89 -3.44 4.84
C ARG A 308 -22.06 -4.70 4.01
N ALA A 309 -20.97 -5.42 3.71
CA ALA A 309 -21.03 -6.69 2.99
C ALA A 309 -21.85 -7.74 3.75
N LYS A 310 -21.69 -7.87 5.07
CA LYS A 310 -22.44 -8.83 5.90
C LYS A 310 -23.94 -8.57 5.95
N ILE A 311 -24.37 -7.31 5.85
CA ILE A 311 -25.82 -6.98 5.76
C ILE A 311 -26.33 -6.96 4.31
N GLY A 312 -25.55 -7.48 3.36
CA GLY A 312 -25.94 -7.62 1.96
C GLY A 312 -25.90 -6.33 1.14
N GLN A 313 -25.26 -5.27 1.63
CA GLN A 313 -25.03 -4.06 0.83
C GLN A 313 -23.91 -4.32 -0.17
N LYS A 314 -24.19 -4.09 -1.45
CA LYS A 314 -23.21 -4.13 -2.53
C LYS A 314 -22.63 -2.74 -2.77
N PHE A 315 -21.34 -2.67 -3.12
CA PHE A 315 -20.71 -1.42 -3.54
C PHE A 315 -21.06 -1.11 -5.01
N PHE A 316 -20.93 -2.10 -5.86
CA PHE A 316 -21.28 -2.00 -7.27
C PHE A 316 -22.67 -2.58 -7.54
N THR A 317 -23.38 -2.04 -8.54
CA THR A 317 -24.66 -2.58 -9.04
C THR A 317 -24.45 -3.59 -10.15
N GLN A 318 -23.37 -3.47 -10.92
CA GLN A 318 -22.99 -4.39 -11.98
C GLN A 318 -21.47 -4.52 -12.07
N SER A 319 -21.00 -5.61 -12.66
CA SER A 319 -19.56 -5.83 -12.86
C SER A 319 -18.97 -4.79 -13.81
N LEU A 320 -17.81 -4.25 -13.45
CA LEU A 320 -17.03 -3.35 -14.31
C LEU A 320 -16.70 -3.99 -15.65
N MET A 321 -16.61 -5.33 -15.69
CA MET A 321 -16.30 -6.11 -16.89
C MET A 321 -17.44 -6.11 -17.93
N THR A 322 -18.66 -5.69 -17.55
CA THR A 322 -19.81 -5.61 -18.48
C THR A 322 -19.79 -4.33 -19.32
N LEU A 323 -18.99 -3.34 -18.95
CA LEU A 323 -18.89 -2.06 -19.63
C LEU A 323 -17.57 -1.99 -20.43
N PRO A 324 -17.64 -1.81 -21.76
CA PRO A 324 -16.45 -1.85 -22.64
C PRO A 324 -15.34 -0.88 -22.22
N GLU A 325 -15.71 0.33 -21.78
CA GLU A 325 -14.78 1.39 -21.36
C GLU A 325 -14.01 0.96 -20.11
N TRP A 326 -14.70 0.46 -19.09
CA TRP A 326 -14.10 -0.04 -17.86
C TRP A 326 -13.24 -1.28 -18.13
N LYS A 327 -13.76 -2.23 -18.92
CA LYS A 327 -13.01 -3.43 -19.33
C LYS A 327 -11.70 -3.08 -20.04
N SER A 328 -11.72 -2.08 -20.91
CA SER A 328 -10.53 -1.61 -21.63
C SER A 328 -9.46 -1.08 -20.66
N VAL A 329 -9.87 -0.29 -19.66
CA VAL A 329 -8.95 0.23 -18.63
C VAL A 329 -8.43 -0.91 -17.76
N ILE A 330 -9.28 -1.83 -17.33
CA ILE A 330 -8.87 -3.01 -16.54
C ILE A 330 -7.80 -3.82 -17.30
N ALA A 331 -7.99 -4.03 -18.58
CA ALA A 331 -7.02 -4.74 -19.41
C ALA A 331 -5.69 -3.97 -19.53
N LYS A 332 -5.75 -2.65 -19.70
CA LYS A 332 -4.58 -1.77 -19.79
C LYS A 332 -3.79 -1.75 -18.48
N GLU A 333 -4.47 -1.70 -17.35
CA GLU A 333 -3.87 -1.64 -16.02
C GLU A 333 -3.59 -3.04 -15.41
N THR A 334 -3.81 -4.12 -16.15
CA THR A 334 -3.33 -5.47 -15.78
C THR A 334 -1.80 -5.51 -15.91
N ALA A 335 -1.11 -5.94 -14.85
CA ALA A 335 0.35 -5.84 -14.75
C ALA A 335 1.08 -6.55 -15.90
N PRO A 336 2.16 -5.95 -16.44
CA PRO A 336 2.91 -6.50 -17.56
C PRO A 336 3.70 -7.76 -17.18
N VAL A 337 4.03 -8.56 -18.18
CA VAL A 337 5.02 -9.65 -18.08
C VAL A 337 6.40 -9.05 -18.25
N LEU A 338 7.29 -9.31 -17.30
CA LEU A 338 8.64 -8.75 -17.33
C LEU A 338 9.57 -9.55 -18.27
N SER A 339 10.52 -8.82 -18.85
CA SER A 339 11.60 -9.43 -19.66
C SER A 339 12.43 -10.44 -18.85
N PRO A 340 12.97 -11.49 -19.50
CA PRO A 340 13.90 -12.43 -18.85
C PRO A 340 15.13 -11.76 -18.23
N ALA A 341 15.54 -10.60 -18.72
CA ALA A 341 16.65 -9.81 -18.20
C ALA A 341 16.34 -9.13 -16.86
N GLN A 342 15.07 -9.12 -16.42
CA GLN A 342 14.61 -8.48 -15.20
C GLN A 342 14.22 -9.56 -14.16
N PRO A 343 15.12 -9.88 -13.20
CA PRO A 343 14.81 -10.86 -12.16
C PRO A 343 13.60 -10.43 -11.34
N LEU A 344 12.64 -11.36 -11.16
CA LEU A 344 11.39 -11.14 -10.46
C LEU A 344 11.22 -12.14 -9.31
N PHE A 345 10.84 -11.64 -8.14
CA PHE A 345 10.41 -12.44 -7.00
C PHE A 345 8.94 -12.16 -6.72
N VAL A 346 8.12 -13.19 -6.67
CA VAL A 346 6.69 -13.07 -6.32
C VAL A 346 6.42 -13.89 -5.07
N ALA A 347 5.85 -13.26 -4.03
CA ALA A 347 5.41 -13.95 -2.83
C ALA A 347 3.90 -13.85 -2.67
N GLU A 348 3.26 -14.97 -2.28
CA GLU A 348 1.82 -15.00 -2.05
C GLU A 348 1.46 -15.94 -0.89
N SER A 349 0.33 -15.66 -0.24
CA SER A 349 -0.25 -16.55 0.78
C SER A 349 -1.46 -17.29 0.23
N LEU A 350 -1.49 -18.63 0.39
CA LEU A 350 -2.64 -19.45 0.00
C LEU A 350 -3.92 -19.15 0.79
N THR A 351 -3.84 -18.33 1.82
CA THR A 351 -4.98 -17.89 2.65
C THR A 351 -5.27 -16.39 2.52
N ASP A 352 -4.67 -15.72 1.53
CA ASP A 352 -4.99 -14.32 1.23
C ASP A 352 -6.44 -14.18 0.75
N GLN A 353 -7.19 -13.26 1.38
CA GLN A 353 -8.61 -13.00 1.07
C GLN A 353 -8.83 -11.66 0.36
N VAL A 354 -7.77 -10.90 0.13
CA VAL A 354 -7.79 -9.59 -0.56
C VAL A 354 -7.29 -9.75 -1.99
N VAL A 355 -6.00 -10.05 -2.15
CA VAL A 355 -5.48 -10.50 -3.44
C VAL A 355 -5.52 -12.03 -3.44
N LEU A 356 -6.50 -12.57 -4.16
CA LEU A 356 -6.75 -14.01 -4.12
C LEU A 356 -5.56 -14.79 -4.72
N PRO A 357 -5.10 -15.87 -4.07
CA PRO A 357 -3.89 -16.58 -4.48
C PRO A 357 -3.98 -17.20 -5.89
N ASN A 358 -5.21 -17.55 -6.35
CA ASN A 358 -5.40 -18.02 -7.73
C ASN A 358 -5.17 -16.92 -8.77
N THR A 359 -5.38 -15.65 -8.44
CA THR A 359 -5.08 -14.52 -9.35
C THR A 359 -3.57 -14.27 -9.44
N THR A 360 -2.84 -14.40 -8.33
CA THR A 360 -1.37 -14.38 -8.34
C THR A 360 -0.80 -15.59 -9.09
N ALA A 361 -1.40 -16.77 -8.93
CA ALA A 361 -1.02 -17.96 -9.71
C ALA A 361 -1.22 -17.76 -11.21
N GLN A 362 -2.31 -17.08 -11.62
CA GLN A 362 -2.56 -16.71 -13.01
C GLN A 362 -1.47 -15.77 -13.54
N TYR A 363 -1.07 -14.77 -12.76
CA TYR A 363 0.04 -13.89 -13.12
C TYR A 363 1.36 -14.67 -13.29
N ILE A 364 1.71 -15.51 -12.31
CA ILE A 364 2.94 -16.34 -12.37
C ILE A 364 2.92 -17.25 -13.59
N GLN A 365 1.80 -17.91 -13.88
CA GLN A 365 1.66 -18.76 -15.07
C GLN A 365 1.91 -17.96 -16.35
N ARG A 366 1.29 -16.79 -16.48
CA ARG A 366 1.47 -15.90 -17.65
C ARG A 366 2.91 -15.40 -17.76
N ALA A 367 3.52 -14.99 -16.65
CA ALA A 367 4.90 -14.54 -16.61
C ALA A 367 5.89 -15.66 -17.01
N CYS A 368 5.68 -16.87 -16.50
CA CYS A 368 6.51 -18.02 -16.88
C CYS A 368 6.35 -18.40 -18.35
N GLN A 369 5.13 -18.39 -18.88
CA GLN A 369 4.87 -18.60 -20.31
C GLN A 369 5.53 -17.53 -21.19
N GLY A 370 5.62 -16.29 -20.70
CA GLY A 370 6.32 -15.19 -21.35
C GLY A 370 7.84 -15.20 -21.16
N GLY A 371 8.39 -16.22 -20.49
CA GLY A 371 9.84 -16.41 -20.29
C GLY A 371 10.45 -15.55 -19.18
N SER A 372 9.67 -14.98 -18.27
CA SER A 372 10.19 -14.18 -17.17
C SER A 372 11.13 -14.99 -16.26
N ASN A 373 12.21 -14.35 -15.79
CA ASN A 373 13.12 -14.91 -14.78
C ASN A 373 12.50 -14.76 -13.39
N LEU A 374 11.56 -15.65 -13.05
CA LEU A 374 10.69 -15.55 -11.90
C LEU A 374 10.99 -16.60 -10.84
N THR A 375 11.17 -16.15 -9.60
CA THR A 375 11.19 -16.97 -8.38
C THR A 375 9.91 -16.74 -7.61
N SER A 376 9.14 -17.77 -7.28
CA SER A 376 7.93 -17.67 -6.48
C SER A 376 8.12 -18.24 -5.08
N LEU A 377 7.47 -17.61 -4.08
CA LEU A 377 7.39 -18.07 -2.69
C LEU A 377 5.92 -18.13 -2.27
N TRP A 378 5.48 -19.29 -1.85
CA TRP A 378 4.13 -19.53 -1.37
C TRP A 378 4.11 -19.78 0.15
N LEU A 379 3.20 -19.11 0.85
CA LEU A 379 3.03 -19.26 2.29
C LEU A 379 1.62 -19.75 2.63
N ASN A 380 1.46 -20.31 3.83
CA ASN A 380 0.18 -20.70 4.39
C ASN A 380 -0.09 -19.92 5.67
N ASN A 381 -1.36 -19.72 5.98
CA ASN A 381 -1.82 -19.14 7.25
C ASN A 381 -1.28 -17.73 7.53
N VAL A 382 -1.05 -16.94 6.48
CA VAL A 382 -0.63 -15.53 6.57
C VAL A 382 -1.73 -14.69 5.92
N GLY A 383 -2.30 -13.73 6.64
CA GLY A 383 -3.25 -12.79 6.07
C GLY A 383 -2.57 -11.72 5.22
N HIS A 384 -3.33 -11.11 4.30
CA HIS A 384 -2.85 -10.12 3.31
C HIS A 384 -1.92 -9.05 3.92
N ILE A 385 -2.39 -8.33 4.94
CA ILE A 385 -1.64 -7.22 5.55
C ILE A 385 -0.34 -7.70 6.22
N ALA A 386 -0.34 -8.89 6.81
CA ALA A 386 0.82 -9.44 7.51
C ALA A 386 1.90 -9.95 6.54
N LEU A 387 1.52 -10.27 5.30
CA LEU A 387 2.39 -10.95 4.35
C LEU A 387 3.69 -10.18 4.09
N GLN A 388 3.63 -8.86 3.89
CA GLN A 388 4.82 -8.05 3.66
C GLN A 388 5.87 -8.18 4.79
N GLY A 389 5.43 -8.20 6.04
CA GLY A 389 6.34 -8.38 7.18
C GLY A 389 6.91 -9.79 7.27
N VAL A 390 6.09 -10.81 6.99
CA VAL A 390 6.50 -12.23 7.05
C VAL A 390 7.48 -12.58 5.93
N VAL A 391 7.30 -12.06 4.72
CA VAL A 391 8.21 -12.33 3.59
C VAL A 391 9.45 -11.45 3.58
N ALA A 392 9.51 -10.40 4.38
CA ALA A 392 10.61 -9.43 4.37
C ALA A 392 12.01 -10.06 4.47
N PRO A 393 12.28 -11.06 5.33
CA PRO A 393 13.59 -11.72 5.36
C PRO A 393 13.95 -12.40 4.03
N SER A 394 12.99 -13.08 3.40
CA SER A 394 13.19 -13.77 2.12
C SER A 394 13.43 -12.76 0.99
N VAL A 395 12.63 -11.70 0.92
CA VAL A 395 12.81 -10.60 -0.05
C VAL A 395 14.16 -9.92 0.15
N THR A 396 14.52 -9.58 1.40
CA THR A 396 15.79 -8.89 1.70
C THR A 396 17.00 -9.75 1.32
N ASN A 397 16.94 -11.07 1.56
CA ASN A 397 18.00 -11.98 1.15
C ASN A 397 18.09 -12.09 -0.37
N TRP A 398 16.95 -12.30 -1.03
CA TRP A 398 16.88 -12.41 -2.48
C TRP A 398 17.38 -11.13 -3.18
N LEU A 399 16.96 -9.93 -2.73
CA LEU A 399 17.45 -8.66 -3.24
C LEU A 399 18.95 -8.48 -2.96
N GLY A 400 19.44 -8.93 -1.80
CA GLY A 400 20.86 -8.92 -1.46
C GLY A 400 21.70 -9.74 -2.44
N ASP A 401 21.18 -10.88 -2.89
CA ASP A 401 21.82 -11.67 -3.94
C ASP A 401 21.84 -10.95 -5.28
N ARG A 402 20.78 -10.18 -5.61
CA ARG A 402 20.75 -9.34 -6.84
C ARG A 402 21.79 -8.22 -6.78
N PHE A 403 21.87 -7.50 -5.66
CA PHE A 403 22.91 -6.49 -5.48
C PHE A 403 24.33 -7.06 -5.52
N ALA A 404 24.49 -8.32 -5.12
CA ALA A 404 25.78 -9.02 -5.21
C ALA A 404 26.04 -9.66 -6.59
N GLY A 405 25.16 -9.47 -7.57
CA GLY A 405 25.31 -10.03 -8.93
C GLY A 405 25.13 -11.55 -9.01
N ARG A 406 24.54 -12.19 -7.98
CA ARG A 406 24.31 -13.64 -7.99
C ARG A 406 23.17 -14.02 -8.92
N VAL A 407 23.28 -15.18 -9.56
CA VAL A 407 22.26 -15.69 -10.48
C VAL A 407 20.99 -16.08 -9.70
N THR A 408 19.83 -15.86 -10.31
CA THR A 408 18.53 -16.33 -9.79
C THR A 408 18.37 -17.84 -9.98
N ALA A 409 17.51 -18.44 -9.16
CA ALA A 409 16.98 -19.78 -9.36
C ALA A 409 15.48 -19.67 -9.71
N PRO A 410 15.10 -19.59 -11.00
CA PRO A 410 13.71 -19.50 -11.41
C PRO A 410 12.90 -20.73 -10.98
N THR A 411 11.64 -20.52 -10.62
CA THR A 411 10.72 -21.58 -10.19
C THR A 411 9.62 -21.90 -11.21
N CYS A 412 9.73 -21.40 -12.43
CA CYS A 412 8.73 -21.58 -13.49
C CYS A 412 8.53 -23.06 -13.91
N ASN A 413 9.46 -23.93 -13.60
CA ASN A 413 9.36 -25.38 -13.83
C ASN A 413 8.70 -26.14 -12.66
N GLN A 414 8.35 -25.45 -11.58
CA GLN A 414 7.68 -26.05 -10.43
C GLN A 414 6.15 -25.95 -10.59
N PRO A 415 5.39 -26.95 -10.11
CA PRO A 415 3.94 -26.87 -10.14
C PRO A 415 3.46 -25.76 -9.22
N LEU A 416 2.42 -25.05 -9.66
CA LEU A 416 1.74 -24.07 -8.82
C LEU A 416 0.94 -24.79 -7.71
N PRO A 417 0.94 -24.29 -6.48
CA PRO A 417 0.24 -24.94 -5.35
C PRO A 417 -1.28 -24.75 -5.40
N ILE A 418 -1.79 -23.90 -6.29
CA ILE A 418 -3.20 -23.63 -6.51
C ILE A 418 -3.48 -23.47 -8.01
N THR A 419 -4.67 -23.87 -8.44
CA THR A 419 -5.12 -23.68 -9.83
C THR A 419 -5.23 -22.17 -10.13
N PRO A 420 -4.57 -21.68 -11.20
CA PRO A 420 -4.69 -20.32 -11.65
C PRO A 420 -6.15 -19.94 -11.93
N ALA A 421 -6.50 -18.68 -11.67
CA ALA A 421 -7.78 -18.13 -12.11
C ALA A 421 -7.87 -18.16 -13.65
N THR A 422 -9.08 -18.24 -14.15
CA THR A 422 -9.40 -18.08 -15.59
C THR A 422 -10.23 -16.83 -15.75
N ASN A 423 -9.96 -16.05 -16.82
CA ASN A 423 -10.77 -14.88 -17.19
C ASN A 423 -12.08 -15.34 -17.82
#